data_419c07152614ce7e27e5e64f9702e724
#
_entry.id   419c07152614ce7e27e5e64f9702e724
#
_cell.length_a   1.000
_cell.length_b   1.000
_cell.length_c   1.000
_cell.angle_alpha   90.00
_cell.angle_beta   90.00
_cell.angle_gamma   90.00
#
_symmetry.space_group_name_H-M   'P 1'
#
loop_
_entity.id
_entity.type
_entity.pdbx_description
1 polymer ?
#
loop_
_entity_poly.entity_id
_entity_poly.type
_entity_poly.pdbx_seq_one_letter_code
_entity_poly.pdbx_strand_id
1 'polypeptide(L)'
;YLFTPGNLLFAMYLLLPLGGLPLLSPTRLAVAAPLFGVLCLNQIARDTQHHFHAPLIPILFWAAAASLTTTARFRPRWAFACALCTGLFFSIGPTGIAFWDPTSAFYWGRWYVPGERAEKFAEVIEQIPAESKVASTDFVHPRFTHYARSYDYSDYRPIVPDDTDYIVIDTRHRYSNIKLPSEVKEF
;
A
#
# COMPACT_ATOMS: atom_id res chain seq x y z
N TYR A 1 -19.15 15.34 -6.14
CA TYR A 1 -18.11 14.61 -5.39
C TYR A 1 -17.63 13.32 -6.08
N LEU A 2 -18.48 12.57 -6.82
CA LEU A 2 -18.06 11.31 -7.47
C LEU A 2 -17.26 11.52 -8.76
N PHE A 3 -17.47 12.59 -9.49
CA PHE A 3 -16.81 12.89 -10.77
C PHE A 3 -15.61 13.83 -10.62
N THR A 4 -14.77 13.61 -9.63
CA THR A 4 -13.49 14.32 -9.53
C THR A 4 -12.43 13.67 -10.42
N PRO A 5 -11.39 14.42 -10.88
CA PRO A 5 -10.30 13.85 -11.66
C PRO A 5 -9.63 12.64 -10.97
N GLY A 6 -9.49 12.69 -9.65
CA GLY A 6 -8.92 11.58 -8.88
C GLY A 6 -9.79 10.33 -8.88
N ASN A 7 -11.12 10.47 -8.82
CA ASN A 7 -12.03 9.32 -8.88
C ASN A 7 -12.10 8.71 -10.29
N LEU A 8 -12.00 9.54 -11.32
CA LEU A 8 -11.90 9.07 -12.71
C LEU A 8 -10.59 8.33 -12.95
N LEU A 9 -9.48 8.82 -12.42
CA LEU A 9 -8.19 8.15 -12.49
C LEU A 9 -8.22 6.80 -11.75
N PHE A 10 -8.81 6.75 -10.57
CA PHE A 10 -9.02 5.52 -9.81
C PHE A 10 -9.84 4.50 -10.61
N ALA A 11 -10.95 4.91 -11.22
CA ALA A 11 -11.74 4.05 -12.10
C ALA A 11 -10.92 3.54 -13.29
N MET A 12 -10.10 4.41 -13.89
CA MET A 12 -9.17 4.03 -14.97
C MET A 12 -8.18 2.94 -14.52
N TYR A 13 -7.53 3.10 -13.38
CA TYR A 13 -6.59 2.11 -12.87
C TYR A 13 -7.23 0.75 -12.62
N LEU A 14 -8.50 0.72 -12.20
CA LEU A 14 -9.24 -0.53 -11.99
C LEU A 14 -9.67 -1.20 -13.30
N LEU A 15 -10.02 -0.42 -14.33
CA LEU A 15 -10.60 -0.93 -15.56
C LEU A 15 -9.56 -1.20 -16.65
N LEU A 16 -8.49 -0.42 -16.70
CA LEU A 16 -7.48 -0.47 -17.75
C LEU A 16 -6.74 -1.83 -17.83
N PRO A 17 -6.35 -2.46 -16.70
CA PRO A 17 -5.74 -3.80 -16.75
C PRO A 17 -6.63 -4.87 -17.40
N LEU A 18 -7.94 -4.68 -17.31
CA LEU A 18 -8.95 -5.56 -17.90
C LEU A 18 -9.42 -5.10 -19.31
N GLY A 19 -8.72 -4.13 -19.91
CA GLY A 19 -9.04 -3.59 -21.23
C GLY A 19 -10.42 -2.97 -21.34
N GLY A 20 -11.00 -2.50 -20.22
CA GLY A 20 -12.35 -1.93 -20.19
C GLY A 20 -13.48 -2.97 -20.31
N LEU A 21 -13.18 -4.26 -20.37
CA LEU A 21 -14.18 -5.33 -20.53
C LEU A 21 -15.32 -5.28 -19.50
N PRO A 22 -15.10 -4.94 -18.21
CA PRO A 22 -16.20 -4.83 -17.24
C PRO A 22 -17.32 -3.88 -17.68
N LEU A 23 -16.99 -2.82 -18.42
CA LEU A 23 -17.99 -1.84 -18.90
C LEU A 23 -19.02 -2.44 -19.87
N LEU A 24 -18.69 -3.58 -20.51
CA LEU A 24 -19.59 -4.29 -21.41
C LEU A 24 -20.56 -5.23 -20.68
N SER A 25 -20.48 -5.30 -19.36
CA SER A 25 -21.39 -6.05 -18.49
C SER A 25 -21.94 -5.16 -17.38
N PRO A 26 -22.75 -4.13 -17.72
CA PRO A 26 -23.13 -3.07 -16.77
C PRO A 26 -23.93 -3.60 -15.58
N THR A 27 -24.76 -4.62 -15.76
CA THR A 27 -25.54 -5.24 -14.68
C THR A 27 -24.68 -5.87 -13.60
N ARG A 28 -23.57 -6.52 -14.00
CA ARG A 28 -22.59 -7.09 -13.05
C ARG A 28 -21.69 -6.01 -12.45
N LEU A 29 -21.30 -5.04 -13.26
CA LEU A 29 -20.50 -3.92 -12.79
C LEU A 29 -21.27 -3.07 -11.77
N ALA A 30 -22.59 -2.97 -11.88
CA ALA A 30 -23.43 -2.25 -10.92
C ALA A 30 -23.31 -2.78 -9.48
N VAL A 31 -22.96 -4.06 -9.30
CA VAL A 31 -22.69 -4.65 -7.98
C VAL A 31 -21.50 -3.99 -7.28
N ALA A 32 -20.54 -3.49 -8.05
CA ALA A 32 -19.38 -2.78 -7.52
C ALA A 32 -19.70 -1.32 -7.09
N ALA A 33 -20.80 -0.75 -7.56
CA ALA A 33 -21.09 0.68 -7.41
C ALA A 33 -21.16 1.17 -5.96
N PRO A 34 -21.80 0.48 -5.00
CA PRO A 34 -21.83 0.94 -3.62
C PRO A 34 -20.43 1.02 -2.98
N LEU A 35 -19.63 -0.03 -3.16
CA LEU A 35 -18.28 -0.08 -2.62
C LEU A 35 -17.36 0.94 -3.31
N PHE A 36 -17.44 1.04 -4.64
CA PHE A 36 -16.70 2.05 -5.40
C PHE A 36 -17.04 3.46 -4.91
N GLY A 37 -18.34 3.74 -4.68
CA GLY A 37 -18.79 5.03 -4.15
C GLY A 37 -18.18 5.35 -2.79
N VAL A 38 -18.15 4.38 -1.86
CA VAL A 38 -17.52 4.56 -0.55
C VAL A 38 -16.02 4.84 -0.68
N LEU A 39 -15.30 4.11 -1.52
CA LEU A 39 -13.87 4.33 -1.73
C LEU A 39 -13.57 5.72 -2.33
N CYS A 40 -14.45 6.22 -3.20
CA CYS A 40 -14.33 7.55 -3.79
C CYS A 40 -14.45 8.71 -2.78
N LEU A 41 -15.01 8.47 -1.60
CA LEU A 41 -15.15 9.48 -0.55
C LEU A 41 -13.86 9.71 0.24
N ASN A 42 -12.90 8.77 0.17
CA ASN A 42 -11.65 8.85 0.92
C ASN A 42 -10.44 8.83 -0.03
N GLN A 43 -9.55 9.82 0.12
CA GLN A 43 -8.36 9.94 -0.74
C GLN A 43 -7.39 8.75 -0.57
N ILE A 44 -7.21 8.27 0.65
CA ILE A 44 -6.33 7.13 0.95
C ILE A 44 -6.93 5.84 0.38
N ALA A 45 -8.25 5.66 0.51
CA ALA A 45 -8.92 4.45 0.05
C ALA A 45 -8.94 4.29 -1.49
N ARG A 46 -8.90 5.40 -2.24
CA ARG A 46 -8.82 5.38 -3.70
C ARG A 46 -7.39 5.31 -4.25
N ASP A 47 -6.38 5.39 -3.40
CA ASP A 47 -5.00 5.18 -3.82
C ASP A 47 -4.78 3.67 -4.07
N THR A 48 -4.44 3.34 -5.32
CA THR A 48 -4.23 1.95 -5.75
C THR A 48 -2.97 1.31 -5.15
N GLN A 49 -2.11 2.06 -4.48
CA GLN A 49 -1.00 1.51 -3.70
C GLN A 49 -1.47 0.86 -2.39
N HIS A 50 -2.69 1.17 -1.94
CA HIS A 50 -3.32 0.53 -0.79
C HIS A 50 -4.25 -0.61 -1.22
N HIS A 51 -4.56 -1.50 -0.28
CA HIS A 51 -5.37 -2.70 -0.53
C HIS A 51 -6.88 -2.50 -0.44
N PHE A 52 -7.36 -1.29 -0.18
CA PHE A 52 -8.79 -1.02 0.07
C PHE A 52 -9.70 -1.37 -1.12
N HIS A 53 -9.17 -1.34 -2.35
CA HIS A 53 -9.90 -1.72 -3.55
C HIS A 53 -9.95 -3.24 -3.81
N ALA A 54 -9.23 -4.05 -3.03
CA ALA A 54 -9.17 -5.50 -3.22
C ALA A 54 -10.56 -6.18 -3.32
N PRO A 55 -11.58 -5.80 -2.55
CA PRO A 55 -12.92 -6.40 -2.67
C PRO A 55 -13.62 -6.08 -4.01
N LEU A 56 -13.20 -5.05 -4.75
CA LEU A 56 -13.73 -4.77 -6.09
C LEU A 56 -13.19 -5.75 -7.15
N ILE A 57 -12.00 -6.27 -6.95
CA ILE A 57 -11.30 -7.10 -7.94
C ILE A 57 -12.11 -8.31 -8.40
N PRO A 58 -12.67 -9.14 -7.51
CA PRO A 58 -13.51 -10.28 -7.93
C PRO A 58 -14.72 -9.86 -8.78
N ILE A 59 -15.36 -8.74 -8.44
CA ILE A 59 -16.53 -8.23 -9.16
C ILE A 59 -16.13 -7.76 -10.58
N LEU A 60 -15.01 -7.08 -10.70
CA LEU A 60 -14.48 -6.63 -11.98
C LEU A 60 -14.09 -7.81 -12.88
N PHE A 61 -13.44 -8.84 -12.33
CA PHE A 61 -13.11 -10.04 -13.06
C PHE A 61 -14.38 -10.80 -13.48
N TRP A 62 -15.39 -10.91 -12.62
CA TRP A 62 -16.68 -11.52 -12.96
C TRP A 62 -17.38 -10.79 -14.12
N ALA A 63 -17.39 -9.45 -14.08
CA ALA A 63 -17.96 -8.63 -15.16
C ALA A 63 -17.16 -8.78 -16.46
N ALA A 64 -15.81 -8.78 -16.38
CA ALA A 64 -14.94 -8.98 -17.54
C ALA A 64 -15.12 -10.37 -18.16
N ALA A 65 -15.15 -11.44 -17.37
CA ALA A 65 -15.34 -12.80 -17.83
C ALA A 65 -16.66 -12.98 -18.58
N ALA A 66 -17.74 -12.41 -18.03
CA ALA A 66 -19.04 -12.42 -18.69
C ALA A 66 -19.04 -11.69 -20.04
N SER A 67 -18.23 -10.65 -20.18
CA SER A 67 -18.09 -9.92 -21.44
C SER A 67 -17.33 -10.72 -22.49
N LEU A 68 -16.41 -11.58 -22.08
CA LEU A 68 -15.66 -12.45 -23.01
C LEU A 68 -16.53 -13.53 -23.63
N THR A 69 -17.56 -14.02 -22.94
CA THR A 69 -18.46 -15.06 -23.48
C THR A 69 -19.36 -14.57 -24.60
N THR A 70 -19.61 -13.28 -24.69
CA THR A 70 -20.54 -12.65 -25.65
C THR A 70 -19.84 -11.99 -26.82
N THR A 71 -18.51 -12.12 -26.97
CA THR A 71 -17.74 -11.20 -27.78
C THR A 71 -16.75 -11.80 -28.74
N ALA A 72 -16.46 -11.04 -29.80
CA ALA A 72 -15.61 -11.39 -30.90
C ALA A 72 -14.14 -11.66 -30.52
N ARG A 73 -13.46 -12.43 -31.35
CA ARG A 73 -12.09 -12.98 -31.28
C ARG A 73 -10.98 -11.96 -30.85
N PHE A 74 -11.19 -10.66 -31.00
CA PHE A 74 -10.19 -9.65 -30.70
C PHE A 74 -10.10 -9.25 -29.21
N ARG A 75 -11.15 -9.45 -28.43
CA ARG A 75 -11.22 -8.93 -27.05
C ARG A 75 -10.27 -9.59 -26.06
N PRO A 76 -10.02 -10.93 -26.11
CA PRO A 76 -9.02 -11.52 -25.21
C PRO A 76 -7.61 -11.00 -25.46
N ARG A 77 -7.24 -10.79 -26.74
CA ARG A 77 -5.92 -10.25 -27.11
C ARG A 77 -5.76 -8.80 -26.68
N TRP A 78 -6.82 -8.02 -26.82
CA TRP A 78 -6.86 -6.62 -26.34
C TRP A 78 -6.73 -6.56 -24.82
N ALA A 79 -7.49 -7.35 -24.07
CA ALA A 79 -7.39 -7.43 -22.62
C ALA A 79 -5.98 -7.85 -22.16
N PHE A 80 -5.40 -8.85 -22.84
CA PHE A 80 -4.02 -9.26 -22.56
C PHE A 80 -3.01 -8.14 -22.83
N ALA A 81 -3.13 -7.44 -23.95
CA ALA A 81 -2.27 -6.30 -24.26
C ALA A 81 -2.39 -5.18 -23.20
N CYS A 82 -3.62 -4.86 -22.79
CA CYS A 82 -3.86 -3.88 -21.73
C CYS A 82 -3.26 -4.32 -20.38
N ALA A 83 -3.46 -5.59 -20.00
CA ALA A 83 -2.89 -6.13 -18.77
C ALA A 83 -1.35 -6.11 -18.81
N LEU A 84 -0.75 -6.47 -19.94
CA LEU A 84 0.70 -6.43 -20.12
C LEU A 84 1.23 -4.99 -20.05
N CYS A 85 0.64 -4.07 -20.79
CA CYS A 85 1.05 -2.66 -20.76
C CYS A 85 0.89 -2.03 -19.37
N THR A 86 -0.24 -2.27 -18.70
CA THR A 86 -0.45 -1.74 -17.35
C THR A 86 0.50 -2.39 -16.34
N GLY A 87 0.77 -3.68 -16.46
CA GLY A 87 1.76 -4.38 -15.65
C GLY A 87 3.17 -3.80 -15.82
N LEU A 88 3.58 -3.51 -17.06
CA LEU A 88 4.91 -2.96 -17.33
C LEU A 88 5.07 -1.51 -16.85
N PHE A 89 4.08 -0.65 -17.10
CA PHE A 89 4.24 0.79 -16.89
C PHE A 89 3.72 1.29 -15.54
N PHE A 90 2.75 0.60 -14.94
CA PHE A 90 2.10 1.06 -13.71
C PHE A 90 2.30 0.14 -12.50
N SER A 91 2.83 -1.08 -12.69
CA SER A 91 3.15 -1.94 -11.55
C SER A 91 4.40 -1.44 -10.83
N ILE A 92 4.32 -1.44 -9.51
CA ILE A 92 5.46 -1.20 -8.60
C ILE A 92 6.18 -2.50 -8.20
N GLY A 93 5.67 -3.64 -8.64
CA GLY A 93 6.26 -4.97 -8.39
C GLY A 93 7.16 -5.45 -9.54
N PRO A 94 7.61 -6.72 -9.50
CA PRO A 94 8.60 -7.28 -10.45
C PRO A 94 8.18 -7.27 -11.92
N THR A 95 6.91 -7.09 -12.22
CA THR A 95 6.41 -6.95 -13.60
C THR A 95 6.59 -5.55 -14.15
N GLY A 96 6.78 -4.53 -13.29
CA GLY A 96 6.90 -3.14 -13.68
C GLY A 96 8.33 -2.70 -13.95
N ILE A 97 8.51 -1.81 -14.92
CA ILE A 97 9.83 -1.21 -15.25
C ILE A 97 10.40 -0.48 -14.03
N ALA A 98 9.55 0.24 -13.28
CA ALA A 98 9.96 1.01 -12.11
C ALA A 98 10.61 0.16 -11.00
N PHE A 99 10.31 -1.13 -10.94
CA PHE A 99 10.92 -2.06 -9.98
C PHE A 99 12.41 -2.32 -10.27
N TRP A 100 12.81 -2.30 -11.52
CA TRP A 100 14.17 -2.59 -11.97
C TRP A 100 15.01 -1.33 -12.22
N ASP A 101 14.39 -0.15 -12.28
CA ASP A 101 15.07 1.13 -12.52
C ASP A 101 15.69 1.67 -11.21
N PRO A 102 17.05 1.77 -11.10
CA PRO A 102 17.72 2.27 -9.91
C PRO A 102 17.34 3.71 -9.52
N THR A 103 16.85 4.50 -10.48
CA THR A 103 16.44 5.89 -10.25
C THR A 103 15.02 5.98 -9.66
N SER A 104 14.24 4.91 -9.79
CA SER A 104 12.87 4.82 -9.31
C SER A 104 12.78 4.78 -7.78
N ALA A 105 11.74 5.42 -7.23
CA ALA A 105 11.37 5.25 -5.82
C ALA A 105 10.97 3.80 -5.47
N PHE A 106 10.57 3.03 -6.47
CA PHE A 106 10.11 1.63 -6.33
C PHE A 106 11.18 0.61 -6.70
N TYR A 107 12.42 1.03 -6.86
CA TYR A 107 13.54 0.14 -7.16
C TYR A 107 13.70 -0.95 -6.10
N TRP A 108 13.74 -2.21 -6.53
CA TRP A 108 13.81 -3.37 -5.64
C TRP A 108 14.98 -3.33 -4.65
N GLY A 109 16.14 -2.82 -5.08
CA GLY A 109 17.32 -2.72 -4.23
C GLY A 109 17.13 -1.82 -3.03
N ARG A 110 16.22 -0.83 -3.10
CA ARG A 110 15.89 0.04 -1.95
C ARG A 110 15.00 -0.64 -0.92
N TRP A 111 14.26 -1.67 -1.31
CA TRP A 111 13.24 -2.29 -0.47
C TRP A 111 13.65 -3.66 0.05
N TYR A 112 14.48 -4.38 -0.70
CA TYR A 112 14.81 -5.78 -0.41
C TYR A 112 16.28 -6.02 -0.10
N VAL A 113 17.16 -5.03 -0.35
CA VAL A 113 18.58 -5.16 0.00
C VAL A 113 18.82 -4.40 1.31
N PRO A 114 19.29 -5.08 2.36
CA PRO A 114 19.70 -4.41 3.59
C PRO A 114 20.77 -3.36 3.29
N GLY A 115 20.61 -2.18 3.84
CA GLY A 115 21.58 -1.08 3.73
C GLY A 115 22.00 -0.59 5.11
N GLU A 116 22.80 0.47 5.15
CA GLU A 116 23.32 1.12 6.36
C GLU A 116 22.26 1.32 7.47
N ARG A 117 21.00 1.56 7.07
CA ARG A 117 19.89 1.73 8.02
C ARG A 117 19.55 0.44 8.75
N ALA A 118 19.63 -0.72 8.06
CA ALA A 118 19.39 -2.01 8.67
C ALA A 118 20.52 -2.40 9.63
N GLU A 119 21.76 -2.06 9.27
CA GLU A 119 22.93 -2.27 10.12
C GLU A 119 22.84 -1.44 11.41
N LYS A 120 22.57 -0.15 11.29
CA LYS A 120 22.34 0.72 12.47
C LYS A 120 21.18 0.29 13.33
N PHE A 121 20.13 -0.26 12.71
CA PHE A 121 19.02 -0.80 13.48
C PHE A 121 19.40 -2.05 14.26
N ALA A 122 20.27 -2.92 13.71
CA ALA A 122 20.79 -4.07 14.42
C ALA A 122 21.59 -3.65 15.67
N GLU A 123 22.44 -2.61 15.56
CA GLU A 123 23.15 -2.04 16.68
C GLU A 123 22.21 -1.51 17.79
N VAL A 124 21.07 -0.93 17.42
CA VAL A 124 20.06 -0.45 18.37
C VAL A 124 19.40 -1.64 19.08
N ILE A 125 19.04 -2.69 18.34
CA ILE A 125 18.42 -3.91 18.92
C ILE A 125 19.35 -4.56 19.95
N GLU A 126 20.64 -4.65 19.67
CA GLU A 126 21.62 -5.25 20.58
C GLU A 126 21.72 -4.53 21.95
N GLN A 127 21.34 -3.24 21.99
CA GLN A 127 21.36 -2.44 23.22
C GLN A 127 20.09 -2.59 24.08
N ILE A 128 19.04 -3.23 23.55
CA ILE A 128 17.75 -3.34 24.22
C ILE A 128 17.54 -4.78 24.68
N PRO A 129 17.51 -5.05 26.02
CA PRO A 129 17.22 -6.38 26.52
C PRO A 129 15.86 -6.91 26.07
N ALA A 130 15.77 -8.21 25.79
CA ALA A 130 14.53 -8.84 25.29
C ALA A 130 13.37 -8.77 26.28
N GLU A 131 13.66 -8.65 27.56
CA GLU A 131 12.70 -8.53 28.67
C GLU A 131 12.15 -7.12 28.83
N SER A 132 12.61 -6.15 28.00
CA SER A 132 12.20 -4.75 28.09
C SER A 132 10.82 -4.53 27.49
N LYS A 133 10.17 -3.47 27.96
CA LYS A 133 8.94 -2.91 27.38
C LYS A 133 9.32 -1.76 26.47
N VAL A 134 9.04 -1.91 25.18
CA VAL A 134 9.53 -0.99 24.14
C VAL A 134 8.37 -0.28 23.47
N ALA A 135 8.40 1.05 23.46
CA ALA A 135 7.54 1.85 22.58
C ALA A 135 8.30 2.20 21.31
N SER A 136 7.66 2.04 20.16
CA SER A 136 8.32 2.28 18.87
C SER A 136 7.36 2.79 17.81
N THR A 137 7.89 3.55 16.85
CA THR A 137 7.08 4.07 15.73
C THR A 137 6.65 2.96 14.78
N ASP A 138 5.51 3.15 14.09
CA ASP A 138 4.79 2.20 13.21
C ASP A 138 5.70 1.27 12.40
N PHE A 139 6.71 1.81 11.74
CA PHE A 139 7.56 1.07 10.81
C PHE A 139 8.68 0.27 11.49
N VAL A 140 8.95 0.58 12.73
CA VAL A 140 9.94 -0.10 13.57
C VAL A 140 9.26 -1.07 14.51
N HIS A 141 8.03 -0.77 14.93
CA HIS A 141 7.23 -1.54 15.87
C HIS A 141 7.17 -3.05 15.59
N PRO A 142 6.99 -3.55 14.35
CA PRO A 142 6.97 -4.99 14.08
C PRO A 142 8.24 -5.72 14.49
N ARG A 143 9.36 -5.01 14.65
CA ARG A 143 10.65 -5.59 15.07
C ARG A 143 10.74 -5.87 16.55
N PHE A 144 9.85 -5.27 17.36
CA PHE A 144 9.82 -5.40 18.82
C PHE A 144 8.68 -6.28 19.32
N THR A 145 7.90 -6.92 18.46
CA THR A 145 6.72 -7.72 18.85
C THR A 145 7.06 -8.95 19.70
N HIS A 146 8.33 -9.37 19.75
CA HIS A 146 8.81 -10.49 20.54
C HIS A 146 9.44 -10.08 21.90
N TYR A 147 9.45 -8.78 22.21
CA TYR A 147 9.88 -8.27 23.52
C TYR A 147 8.81 -8.49 24.59
N ALA A 148 9.14 -8.29 25.87
CA ALA A 148 8.20 -8.51 26.98
C ALA A 148 6.89 -7.74 26.79
N ARG A 149 6.99 -6.48 26.33
CA ARG A 149 5.87 -5.70 25.78
C ARG A 149 6.32 -4.78 24.67
N SER A 150 5.48 -4.63 23.67
CA SER A 150 5.70 -3.70 22.56
C SER A 150 4.49 -2.77 22.41
N TYR A 151 4.77 -1.46 22.46
CA TYR A 151 3.77 -0.42 22.33
C TYR A 151 3.95 0.33 21.01
N ASP A 152 2.87 0.51 20.28
CA ASP A 152 2.85 1.32 19.07
C ASP A 152 2.77 2.82 19.43
N TYR A 153 3.79 3.57 19.03
CA TYR A 153 3.83 5.02 19.14
C TYR A 153 3.64 5.63 17.75
N SER A 154 2.46 6.18 17.54
CA SER A 154 2.06 6.74 16.24
C SER A 154 1.20 7.99 16.42
N ASP A 155 0.87 8.68 15.32
CA ASP A 155 -0.09 9.79 15.34
C ASP A 155 -1.45 9.41 15.92
N TYR A 156 -1.83 8.14 15.77
CA TYR A 156 -3.08 7.61 16.31
C TYR A 156 -2.97 7.22 17.78
N ARG A 157 -1.75 7.04 18.28
CA ARG A 157 -1.42 6.63 19.64
C ARG A 157 -0.18 7.38 20.12
N PRO A 158 -0.29 8.71 20.33
CA PRO A 158 0.86 9.56 20.67
C PRO A 158 1.21 9.49 22.15
N ILE A 159 0.80 8.47 22.87
CA ILE A 159 1.03 8.32 24.31
C ILE A 159 1.94 7.09 24.50
N VAL A 160 3.01 7.29 25.23
CA VAL A 160 3.88 6.22 25.72
C VAL A 160 3.42 5.84 27.12
N PRO A 161 3.16 4.55 27.41
CA PRO A 161 2.82 4.11 28.76
C PRO A 161 3.95 4.36 29.75
N ASP A 162 3.60 4.74 30.99
CA ASP A 162 4.56 5.06 32.06
C ASP A 162 5.50 3.90 32.41
N ASP A 163 5.11 2.65 32.07
CA ASP A 163 5.89 1.45 32.32
C ASP A 163 6.87 1.11 31.18
N THR A 164 7.06 2.00 30.21
CA THR A 164 7.97 1.82 29.08
C THR A 164 9.43 1.98 29.50
N ASP A 165 10.27 1.01 29.16
CA ASP A 165 11.71 1.04 29.45
C ASP A 165 12.50 1.77 28.36
N TYR A 166 12.10 1.60 27.09
CA TYR A 166 12.78 2.17 25.92
C TYR A 166 11.80 2.73 24.89
N ILE A 167 12.20 3.85 24.26
CA ILE A 167 11.49 4.45 23.14
C ILE A 167 12.39 4.42 21.91
N VAL A 168 11.93 3.77 20.84
CA VAL A 168 12.68 3.65 19.58
C VAL A 168 11.94 4.35 18.45
N ILE A 169 12.52 5.41 17.92
CA ILE A 169 11.92 6.28 16.93
C ILE A 169 12.79 6.32 15.67
N ASP A 170 12.18 6.01 14.52
CA ASP A 170 12.80 6.20 13.22
C ASP A 170 12.51 7.60 12.68
N THR A 171 13.42 8.53 12.91
CA THR A 171 13.29 9.93 12.46
C THR A 171 13.54 10.11 10.96
N ARG A 172 14.11 9.11 10.27
CA ARG A 172 14.46 9.19 8.84
C ARG A 172 13.40 8.57 7.93
N HIS A 173 12.44 7.83 8.48
CA HIS A 173 11.39 7.27 7.65
C HIS A 173 10.53 8.38 7.03
N ARG A 174 10.21 8.23 5.73
CA ARG A 174 9.47 9.28 4.98
C ARG A 174 8.10 9.59 5.57
N TYR A 175 7.47 8.63 6.21
CA TYR A 175 6.17 8.75 6.87
C TYR A 175 6.27 8.98 8.37
N SER A 176 7.49 9.09 8.94
CA SER A 176 7.63 9.45 10.33
C SER A 176 7.32 10.94 10.51
N ASN A 177 6.40 11.24 11.41
CA ASN A 177 6.08 12.62 11.77
C ASN A 177 7.08 13.19 12.77
N ILE A 178 7.84 12.33 13.44
CA ILE A 178 8.90 12.70 14.37
C ILE A 178 10.22 12.74 13.61
N LYS A 179 10.77 13.92 13.42
CA LYS A 179 12.05 14.12 12.71
C LYS A 179 13.21 14.41 13.67
N LEU A 180 12.91 14.96 14.82
CA LEU A 180 13.90 15.32 15.85
C LEU A 180 13.51 14.70 17.19
N PRO A 181 14.50 14.32 18.03
CA PRO A 181 14.22 13.81 19.38
C PRO A 181 13.43 14.80 20.25
N SER A 182 13.59 16.11 20.01
CA SER A 182 12.85 17.16 20.71
C SER A 182 11.36 17.22 20.39
N GLU A 183 10.92 16.54 19.31
CA GLU A 183 9.50 16.45 18.92
C GLU A 183 8.78 15.32 19.68
N VAL A 184 9.54 14.45 20.35
CA VAL A 184 8.96 13.47 21.28
C VAL A 184 8.38 14.27 22.44
N LYS A 185 7.07 14.27 22.54
CA LYS A 185 6.39 14.94 23.64
C LYS A 185 6.83 14.31 24.96
N GLU A 186 7.22 15.13 25.93
CA GLU A 186 7.39 14.69 27.31
C GLU A 186 6.03 14.18 27.83
N PHE A 187 6.05 13.05 28.44
CA PHE A 187 4.87 12.35 28.98
C PHE A 187 4.77 12.55 30.47
#